data_1fe37a34d8de0a9d986519efab5322ba
#
_entry.id   1fe37a34d8de0a9d986519efab5322ba
#
_cell.length_a   1.000
_cell.length_b   1.000
_cell.length_c   1.000
_cell.angle_alpha   90.00
_cell.angle_beta   90.00
_cell.angle_gamma   90.00
#
_symmetry.space_group_name_H-M   'P 1'
#
loop_
_entity.id
_entity.type
_entity.pdbx_description
1 polymer ?
#
loop_
_entity_poly.entity_id
_entity_poly.type
_entity_poly.pdbx_seq_one_letter_code
_entity_poly.pdbx_strand_id
1 'polypeptide(L)'
;MNLIRRIEAGQGEFLVFALTPPRLATEREQMQDIANTTIARLLPLDLDGLILYDIDDETERNPAERPFPFMPTLDPAHYLAEHLAAWPAPVVVYRAVSKYAPAELRSWLSAQDPTRVMTVLVGAPSSATAGLTSLADAQVLRRDTNPAVLLGGVAIPERHTRREDEHLRLLAKQEAGCRFFVTQVVYDINAAKNLVSDYHYECQARGVPPVPFVFTFSVCGSMKTLEFLRWLGVDVPRWIENDLAHATDPLEASYEQALTTATELMAYCRTLGVPIGINVESVSIRRVEIEASVRLAEQLRAHLH
;
A
#
# COMPACT_ATOMS: atom_id res chain seq x y z
N MET A 1 -12.80 17.91 -0.28
CA MET A 1 -12.39 17.44 1.08
C MET A 1 -11.09 16.68 0.90
N ASN A 2 -10.05 16.94 1.71
CA ASN A 2 -8.78 16.23 1.54
C ASN A 2 -8.86 14.77 2.04
N LEU A 3 -7.88 13.95 1.67
CA LEU A 3 -7.83 12.52 1.97
C LEU A 3 -8.01 12.20 3.47
N ILE A 4 -7.34 12.96 4.35
CA ILE A 4 -7.40 12.74 5.80
C ILE A 4 -8.83 12.88 6.29
N ARG A 5 -9.52 13.94 5.89
CA ARG A 5 -10.92 14.18 6.28
C ARG A 5 -11.89 13.15 5.70
N ARG A 6 -11.61 12.64 4.49
CA ARG A 6 -12.40 11.53 3.91
C ARG A 6 -12.26 10.27 4.76
N ILE A 7 -11.04 9.90 5.11
CA ILE A 7 -10.78 8.70 5.93
C ILE A 7 -11.36 8.86 7.34
N GLU A 8 -11.23 10.03 7.98
CA GLU A 8 -11.86 10.32 9.28
C GLU A 8 -13.37 10.15 9.25
N ALA A 9 -14.00 10.56 8.16
CA ALA A 9 -15.44 10.43 7.95
C ALA A 9 -15.87 9.02 7.49
N GLY A 10 -14.97 8.07 7.35
CA GLY A 10 -15.27 6.73 6.84
C GLY A 10 -15.70 6.74 5.36
N GLN A 11 -15.24 7.71 4.57
CA GLN A 11 -15.61 7.86 3.17
C GLN A 11 -14.53 7.28 2.26
N GLY A 12 -14.97 6.68 1.16
CA GLY A 12 -14.12 6.15 0.10
C GLY A 12 -13.97 7.09 -1.10
N GLU A 13 -13.81 6.49 -2.27
CA GLU A 13 -13.72 7.13 -3.60
C GLU A 13 -12.51 8.06 -3.72
N PHE A 14 -11.33 7.58 -3.32
CA PHE A 14 -10.08 8.32 -3.42
C PHE A 14 -8.97 7.50 -4.10
N LEU A 15 -8.03 8.21 -4.70
CA LEU A 15 -6.90 7.64 -5.42
C LEU A 15 -5.58 8.10 -4.79
N VAL A 16 -4.73 7.14 -4.46
CA VAL A 16 -3.36 7.38 -4.02
C VAL A 16 -2.37 6.68 -4.94
N PHE A 17 -1.13 7.13 -4.93
CA PHE A 17 -0.04 6.50 -5.68
C PHE A 17 1.09 6.13 -4.72
N ALA A 18 1.56 4.88 -4.79
CA ALA A 18 2.63 4.44 -3.91
C ALA A 18 4.01 4.52 -4.56
N LEU A 19 4.97 4.92 -3.76
CA LEU A 19 6.37 5.08 -4.14
C LEU A 19 7.26 4.33 -3.15
N THR A 20 8.29 3.70 -3.68
CA THR A 20 9.44 3.26 -2.90
C THR A 20 10.51 4.35 -2.97
N PRO A 21 11.05 4.83 -1.84
CA PRO A 21 12.14 5.80 -1.85
C PRO A 21 13.34 5.31 -2.66
N PRO A 22 14.17 6.21 -3.22
CA PRO A 22 15.39 5.84 -3.93
C PRO A 22 16.34 4.98 -3.08
N ARG A 23 17.25 4.28 -3.73
CA ARG A 23 18.29 3.49 -3.06
C ARG A 23 19.15 4.38 -2.18
N LEU A 24 19.51 3.88 -1.01
CA LEU A 24 20.34 4.62 -0.05
C LEU A 24 21.70 5.05 -0.65
N ALA A 25 22.24 4.27 -1.59
CA ALA A 25 23.51 4.57 -2.29
C ALA A 25 23.35 5.60 -3.44
N THR A 26 22.15 6.15 -3.67
CA THR A 26 21.94 7.17 -4.71
C THR A 26 22.50 8.50 -4.24
N GLU A 27 23.23 9.21 -5.12
CA GLU A 27 23.74 10.54 -4.84
C GLU A 27 22.62 11.55 -4.53
N ARG A 28 22.87 12.49 -3.62
CA ARG A 28 21.85 13.44 -3.15
C ARG A 28 21.22 14.27 -4.28
N GLU A 29 22.01 14.75 -5.21
CA GLU A 29 21.55 15.51 -6.38
C GLU A 29 20.62 14.65 -7.24
N GLN A 30 21.00 13.41 -7.52
CA GLN A 30 20.19 12.45 -8.26
C GLN A 30 18.89 12.08 -7.50
N MET A 31 18.91 11.99 -6.16
CA MET A 31 17.69 11.80 -5.37
C MET A 31 16.70 12.94 -5.57
N GLN A 32 17.18 14.20 -5.59
CA GLN A 32 16.32 15.35 -5.82
C GLN A 32 15.77 15.37 -7.26
N ASP A 33 16.55 14.99 -8.25
CA ASP A 33 16.07 14.88 -9.64
C ASP A 33 15.00 13.79 -9.80
N ILE A 34 15.17 12.65 -9.12
CA ILE A 34 14.16 11.59 -9.06
C ILE A 34 12.87 12.14 -8.43
N ALA A 35 12.97 12.86 -7.31
CA ALA A 35 11.82 13.44 -6.62
C ALA A 35 11.10 14.47 -7.51
N ASN A 36 11.84 15.39 -8.12
CA ASN A 36 11.29 16.41 -9.03
C ASN A 36 10.58 15.77 -10.22
N THR A 37 11.19 14.76 -10.84
CA THR A 37 10.61 14.01 -11.96
C THR A 37 9.34 13.28 -11.53
N THR A 38 9.34 12.69 -10.34
CA THR A 38 8.18 12.00 -9.77
C THR A 38 7.03 12.98 -9.50
N ILE A 39 7.31 14.11 -8.85
CA ILE A 39 6.31 15.15 -8.60
C ILE A 39 5.72 15.65 -9.91
N ALA A 40 6.55 16.02 -10.90
CA ALA A 40 6.10 16.51 -12.19
C ALA A 40 5.21 15.50 -12.93
N ARG A 41 5.49 14.20 -12.79
CA ARG A 41 4.71 13.10 -13.40
C ARG A 41 3.37 12.89 -12.71
N LEU A 42 3.31 13.00 -11.38
CA LEU A 42 2.14 12.65 -10.59
C LEU A 42 1.17 13.83 -10.35
N LEU A 43 1.66 15.07 -10.34
CA LEU A 43 0.81 16.26 -10.15
C LEU A 43 -0.39 16.34 -11.10
N PRO A 44 -0.29 15.97 -12.39
CA PRO A 44 -1.43 16.03 -13.31
C PRO A 44 -2.53 15.01 -13.03
N LEU A 45 -2.28 13.98 -12.20
CA LEU A 45 -3.21 12.85 -11.99
C LEU A 45 -4.33 13.14 -10.98
N ASP A 46 -4.38 14.34 -10.39
CA ASP A 46 -5.38 14.68 -9.36
C ASP A 46 -5.45 13.63 -8.23
N LEU A 47 -4.28 13.23 -7.73
CA LEU A 47 -4.17 12.27 -6.62
C LEU A 47 -4.63 12.88 -5.31
N ASP A 48 -5.38 12.11 -4.51
CA ASP A 48 -5.76 12.50 -3.16
C ASP A 48 -4.60 12.41 -2.17
N GLY A 49 -3.55 11.61 -2.47
CA GLY A 49 -2.35 11.48 -1.64
C GLY A 49 -1.29 10.55 -2.23
N LEU A 50 -0.18 10.41 -1.50
CA LEU A 50 0.86 9.41 -1.77
C LEU A 50 0.96 8.39 -0.64
N ILE A 51 1.51 7.22 -0.99
CA ILE A 51 2.03 6.24 -0.03
C ILE A 51 3.53 6.16 -0.22
N LEU A 52 4.30 6.22 0.86
CA LEU A 52 5.74 5.98 0.86
C LEU A 52 6.03 4.69 1.62
N TYR A 53 6.53 3.69 0.91
CA TYR A 53 6.86 2.40 1.51
C TYR A 53 8.17 2.42 2.27
N ASP A 54 8.16 1.79 3.43
CA ASP A 54 9.34 1.44 4.20
C ASP A 54 9.65 -0.03 3.96
N ILE A 55 10.52 -0.30 2.98
CA ILE A 55 10.87 -1.68 2.61
C ILE A 55 11.99 -2.21 3.50
N ASP A 56 11.94 -3.53 3.75
CA ASP A 56 12.96 -4.28 4.47
C ASP A 56 13.41 -5.48 3.66
N ASP A 57 14.50 -6.12 4.07
CA ASP A 57 14.92 -7.38 3.49
C ASP A 57 13.98 -8.50 3.99
N GLU A 58 13.16 -9.01 3.11
CA GLU A 58 12.22 -10.08 3.40
C GLU A 58 12.78 -11.47 3.06
N THR A 59 14.07 -11.60 2.80
CA THR A 59 14.71 -12.88 2.40
C THR A 59 14.50 -13.97 3.45
N GLU A 60 14.47 -13.63 4.74
CA GLU A 60 14.18 -14.59 5.80
C GLU A 60 12.73 -15.13 5.78
N ARG A 61 11.81 -14.40 5.13
CA ARG A 61 10.40 -14.79 5.04
C ARG A 61 10.14 -15.80 3.92
N ASN A 62 10.93 -15.75 2.85
CA ASN A 62 10.78 -16.60 1.68
C ASN A 62 12.12 -17.26 1.35
N PRO A 63 12.25 -18.59 1.50
CA PRO A 63 13.49 -19.32 1.21
C PRO A 63 13.82 -19.41 -0.29
N ALA A 64 12.87 -19.05 -1.18
CA ALA A 64 13.13 -19.02 -2.61
C ALA A 64 14.09 -17.85 -2.95
N GLU A 65 14.92 -18.06 -3.97
CA GLU A 65 15.82 -17.01 -4.46
C GLU A 65 15.01 -15.77 -4.89
N ARG A 66 15.43 -14.61 -4.40
CA ARG A 66 14.80 -13.34 -4.76
C ARG A 66 15.14 -12.96 -6.20
N PRO A 67 14.15 -12.75 -7.10
CA PRO A 67 14.40 -12.45 -8.52
C PRO A 67 15.20 -11.17 -8.77
N PHE A 68 15.08 -10.19 -7.86
CA PHE A 68 15.86 -8.96 -7.86
C PHE A 68 16.56 -8.80 -6.51
N PRO A 69 17.90 -8.58 -6.46
CA PRO A 69 18.61 -8.38 -5.21
C PRO A 69 18.01 -7.25 -4.37
N PHE A 70 17.94 -7.46 -3.04
CA PHE A 70 17.53 -6.39 -2.13
C PHE A 70 18.56 -5.27 -2.16
N MET A 71 18.07 -4.06 -2.27
CA MET A 71 18.87 -2.84 -2.18
C MET A 71 18.25 -1.91 -1.16
N PRO A 72 18.94 -1.58 -0.07
CA PRO A 72 18.43 -0.66 0.94
C PRO A 72 18.00 0.68 0.32
N THR A 73 16.87 1.19 0.77
CA THR A 73 16.33 2.49 0.34
C THR A 73 16.50 3.54 1.41
N LEU A 74 16.37 4.80 1.00
CA LEU A 74 16.27 5.90 1.95
C LEU A 74 15.04 5.69 2.86
N ASP A 75 15.13 6.13 4.11
CA ASP A 75 13.99 6.16 5.03
C ASP A 75 12.84 7.00 4.44
N PRO A 76 11.59 6.50 4.39
CA PRO A 76 10.49 7.20 3.74
C PRO A 76 10.14 8.53 4.40
N ALA A 77 10.32 8.66 5.72
CA ALA A 77 10.08 9.92 6.42
C ALA A 77 11.17 10.96 6.07
N HIS A 78 12.41 10.52 5.94
CA HIS A 78 13.52 11.36 5.50
C HIS A 78 13.32 11.80 4.03
N TYR A 79 12.94 10.86 3.16
CA TYR A 79 12.64 11.17 1.75
C TYR A 79 11.51 12.19 1.61
N LEU A 80 10.45 12.06 2.42
CA LEU A 80 9.34 13.02 2.46
C LEU A 80 9.83 14.41 2.87
N ALA A 81 10.60 14.49 3.95
CA ALA A 81 11.02 15.76 4.53
C ALA A 81 12.02 16.52 3.65
N GLU A 82 12.99 15.82 3.06
CA GLU A 82 14.09 16.47 2.32
C GLU A 82 13.84 16.62 0.82
N HIS A 83 13.11 15.68 0.20
CA HIS A 83 13.00 15.62 -1.26
C HIS A 83 11.58 15.81 -1.80
N LEU A 84 10.54 15.44 -1.02
CA LEU A 84 9.14 15.58 -1.42
C LEU A 84 8.40 16.71 -0.69
N ALA A 85 9.12 17.67 -0.10
CA ALA A 85 8.51 18.80 0.62
C ALA A 85 7.54 19.62 -0.25
N ALA A 86 7.77 19.69 -1.58
CA ALA A 86 6.92 20.37 -2.55
C ALA A 86 5.63 19.61 -2.92
N TRP A 87 5.47 18.35 -2.50
CA TRP A 87 4.25 17.60 -2.75
C TRP A 87 3.08 18.17 -1.96
N PRO A 88 1.93 18.55 -2.61
CA PRO A 88 0.88 19.34 -1.96
C PRO A 88 -0.16 18.52 -1.18
N ALA A 89 -0.36 17.24 -1.53
CA ALA A 89 -1.39 16.40 -0.94
C ALA A 89 -0.88 15.60 0.28
N PRO A 90 -1.77 15.02 1.12
CA PRO A 90 -1.38 14.15 2.23
C PRO A 90 -0.53 12.95 1.82
N VAL A 91 0.25 12.45 2.76
CA VAL A 91 1.14 11.30 2.55
C VAL A 91 0.94 10.26 3.64
N VAL A 92 0.80 9.00 3.24
CA VAL A 92 0.86 7.83 4.12
C VAL A 92 2.29 7.34 4.20
N VAL A 93 2.93 7.47 5.36
CA VAL A 93 4.30 7.01 5.58
C VAL A 93 4.27 5.64 6.25
N TYR A 94 4.80 4.62 5.59
CA TYR A 94 4.98 3.30 6.18
C TYR A 94 6.16 3.32 7.15
N ARG A 95 6.04 2.54 8.23
CA ARG A 95 7.11 2.31 9.19
C ARG A 95 7.21 0.83 9.49
N ALA A 96 8.26 0.18 9.03
CA ALA A 96 8.63 -1.18 9.44
C ALA A 96 9.21 -1.12 10.85
N VAL A 97 8.32 -1.23 11.86
CA VAL A 97 8.61 -0.86 13.24
C VAL A 97 9.75 -1.66 13.87
N SER A 98 10.03 -2.85 13.35
CA SER A 98 11.19 -3.67 13.75
C SER A 98 12.55 -2.98 13.55
N LYS A 99 12.63 -1.99 12.63
CA LYS A 99 13.85 -1.25 12.28
C LYS A 99 14.16 -0.11 13.26
N TYR A 100 13.19 0.36 14.03
CA TYR A 100 13.26 1.60 14.80
C TYR A 100 13.21 1.34 16.29
N ALA A 101 14.09 2.01 17.05
CA ALA A 101 13.99 2.02 18.52
C ALA A 101 12.73 2.78 18.97
N PRO A 102 12.11 2.43 20.13
CA PRO A 102 10.91 3.12 20.62
C PRO A 102 11.07 4.62 20.78
N ALA A 103 12.26 5.09 21.17
CA ALA A 103 12.54 6.52 21.32
C ALA A 103 12.57 7.25 19.96
N GLU A 104 13.14 6.63 18.94
CA GLU A 104 13.21 7.14 17.58
C GLU A 104 11.82 7.23 16.96
N LEU A 105 11.01 6.16 17.09
CA LEU A 105 9.63 6.13 16.60
C LEU A 105 8.77 7.19 17.32
N ARG A 106 8.95 7.38 18.63
CA ARG A 106 8.27 8.44 19.40
C ARG A 106 8.66 9.83 18.91
N SER A 107 9.95 10.09 18.71
CA SER A 107 10.44 11.37 18.20
C SER A 107 9.86 11.68 16.83
N TRP A 108 9.87 10.70 15.93
CA TRP A 108 9.27 10.85 14.61
C TRP A 108 7.76 11.15 14.69
N LEU A 109 6.99 10.38 15.46
CA LEU A 109 5.54 10.57 15.64
C LEU A 109 5.21 11.97 16.20
N SER A 110 5.98 12.45 17.18
CA SER A 110 5.75 13.76 17.80
C SER A 110 5.95 14.93 16.84
N ALA A 111 6.80 14.76 15.83
CA ALA A 111 7.12 15.78 14.83
C ALA A 111 6.13 15.82 13.66
N GLN A 112 5.20 14.85 13.54
CA GLN A 112 4.30 14.81 12.38
C GLN A 112 3.14 15.79 12.50
N ASP A 113 2.87 16.49 11.39
CA ASP A 113 1.65 17.25 11.19
C ASP A 113 0.51 16.30 10.79
N PRO A 114 -0.52 16.10 11.65
CA PRO A 114 -1.63 15.19 11.37
C PRO A 114 -2.54 15.68 10.25
N THR A 115 -2.40 16.91 9.79
CA THR A 115 -3.14 17.41 8.62
C THR A 115 -2.48 17.04 7.29
N ARG A 116 -1.24 16.53 7.33
CA ARG A 116 -0.42 16.18 6.18
C ARG A 116 0.02 14.72 6.16
N VAL A 117 0.28 14.12 7.33
CA VAL A 117 0.86 12.78 7.45
C VAL A 117 -0.09 11.81 8.13
N MET A 118 -0.26 10.67 7.50
CA MET A 118 -0.83 9.45 8.04
C MET A 118 0.25 8.37 8.12
N THR A 119 0.03 7.28 8.85
CA THR A 119 1.01 6.20 8.95
C THR A 119 0.39 4.81 8.84
N VAL A 120 1.14 3.88 8.26
CA VAL A 120 0.91 2.45 8.36
C VAL A 120 2.08 1.82 9.09
N LEU A 121 1.81 1.24 10.26
CA LEU A 121 2.82 0.53 11.05
C LEU A 121 2.83 -0.94 10.64
N VAL A 122 4.01 -1.43 10.24
CA VAL A 122 4.21 -2.82 9.78
C VAL A 122 5.10 -3.55 10.77
N GLY A 123 4.64 -4.69 11.26
CA GLY A 123 5.43 -5.55 12.16
C GLY A 123 6.57 -6.26 11.43
N ALA A 124 7.41 -6.97 12.20
CA ALA A 124 8.49 -7.78 11.64
C ALA A 124 7.96 -8.81 10.60
N PRO A 125 8.74 -9.11 9.57
CA PRO A 125 8.34 -10.06 8.51
C PRO A 125 8.15 -11.49 9.04
N SER A 126 8.83 -11.87 10.11
CA SER A 126 8.67 -13.17 10.77
C SER A 126 8.62 -13.03 12.30
N SER A 127 7.99 -14.00 12.98
CA SER A 127 7.99 -14.07 14.45
C SER A 127 9.35 -14.48 15.04
N ALA A 128 10.27 -14.95 14.22
CA ALA A 128 11.62 -15.33 14.61
C ALA A 128 12.57 -14.12 14.68
N THR A 129 12.23 -13.01 14.01
CA THR A 129 13.05 -11.80 13.99
C THR A 129 12.68 -10.90 15.17
N ALA A 130 13.58 -10.81 16.16
CA ALA A 130 13.44 -9.85 17.25
C ALA A 130 13.69 -8.43 16.72
N GLY A 131 12.62 -7.67 16.48
CA GLY A 131 12.73 -6.26 16.10
C GLY A 131 12.98 -5.34 17.29
N LEU A 132 13.41 -4.10 17.01
CA LEU A 132 13.63 -3.08 18.05
C LEU A 132 12.32 -2.63 18.71
N THR A 133 11.21 -2.64 17.97
CA THR A 133 9.86 -2.29 18.46
C THR A 133 8.84 -3.29 17.93
N SER A 134 7.95 -3.79 18.79
CA SER A 134 6.83 -4.62 18.35
C SER A 134 5.72 -3.77 17.72
N LEU A 135 4.87 -4.38 16.88
CA LEU A 135 3.73 -3.68 16.31
C LEU A 135 2.76 -3.16 17.38
N ALA A 136 2.52 -3.96 18.44
CA ALA A 136 1.65 -3.56 19.54
C ALA A 136 2.21 -2.35 20.29
N ASP A 137 3.51 -2.35 20.61
CA ASP A 137 4.16 -1.21 21.26
C ASP A 137 4.16 0.03 20.40
N ALA A 138 4.38 -0.12 19.08
CA ALA A 138 4.32 1.00 18.14
C ALA A 138 2.92 1.62 18.04
N GLN A 139 1.85 0.80 18.08
CA GLN A 139 0.47 1.28 18.12
C GLN A 139 0.16 2.07 19.40
N VAL A 140 0.64 1.56 20.55
CA VAL A 140 0.55 2.27 21.83
C VAL A 140 1.33 3.58 21.77
N LEU A 141 2.58 3.56 21.29
CA LEU A 141 3.39 4.77 21.11
C LEU A 141 2.69 5.83 20.25
N ARG A 142 2.10 5.45 19.11
CA ARG A 142 1.36 6.37 18.25
C ARG A 142 0.19 6.98 19.01
N ARG A 143 -0.64 6.16 19.70
CA ARG A 143 -1.78 6.64 20.46
C ARG A 143 -1.38 7.63 21.56
N ASP A 144 -0.29 7.35 22.26
CA ASP A 144 0.15 8.13 23.44
C ASP A 144 0.97 9.38 23.04
N THR A 145 1.58 9.39 21.84
CA THR A 145 2.44 10.48 21.38
C THR A 145 1.71 11.48 20.48
N ASN A 146 1.01 10.96 19.45
CA ASN A 146 0.28 11.80 18.48
C ASN A 146 -0.98 11.06 17.99
N PRO A 147 -2.05 11.05 18.79
CA PRO A 147 -3.29 10.35 18.43
C PRO A 147 -3.99 10.92 17.19
N ALA A 148 -3.67 12.15 16.79
CA ALA A 148 -4.24 12.79 15.61
C ALA A 148 -3.66 12.30 14.29
N VAL A 149 -2.46 11.72 14.27
CA VAL A 149 -1.91 11.04 13.09
C VAL A 149 -2.72 9.78 12.83
N LEU A 150 -3.47 9.75 11.72
CA LEU A 150 -4.30 8.59 11.37
C LEU A 150 -3.45 7.34 11.15
N LEU A 151 -3.88 6.25 11.75
CA LEU A 151 -3.26 4.94 11.62
C LEU A 151 -3.99 4.11 10.57
N GLY A 152 -3.26 3.58 9.62
CA GLY A 152 -3.71 2.51 8.72
C GLY A 152 -3.12 1.16 9.11
N GLY A 153 -3.67 0.12 8.53
CA GLY A 153 -3.18 -1.26 8.67
C GLY A 153 -3.03 -1.93 7.31
N VAL A 154 -2.18 -2.95 7.24
CA VAL A 154 -2.05 -3.80 6.06
C VAL A 154 -3.15 -4.87 6.08
N ALA A 155 -3.80 -5.10 4.93
CA ALA A 155 -4.72 -6.19 4.67
C ALA A 155 -4.11 -7.15 3.64
N ILE A 156 -4.22 -8.44 3.85
CA ILE A 156 -3.62 -9.46 2.98
C ILE A 156 -4.70 -10.47 2.56
N PRO A 157 -5.35 -10.26 1.37
CA PRO A 157 -6.39 -11.15 0.87
C PRO A 157 -5.95 -12.62 0.77
N GLU A 158 -4.70 -12.86 0.39
CA GLU A 158 -4.13 -14.20 0.26
C GLU A 158 -4.04 -14.94 1.62
N ARG A 159 -3.86 -14.19 2.71
CA ARG A 159 -3.91 -14.75 4.06
C ARG A 159 -5.31 -15.21 4.42
N HIS A 160 -6.32 -14.43 4.00
CA HIS A 160 -7.72 -14.79 4.20
C HIS A 160 -8.07 -16.09 3.49
N THR A 161 -7.68 -16.23 2.23
CA THR A 161 -7.85 -17.50 1.47
C THR A 161 -7.25 -18.71 2.17
N ARG A 162 -6.09 -18.52 2.87
CA ARG A 162 -5.39 -19.64 3.54
C ARG A 162 -5.89 -19.96 4.94
N ARG A 163 -6.41 -18.98 5.67
CA ARG A 163 -6.70 -19.08 7.12
C ARG A 163 -8.11 -18.70 7.50
N GLU A 164 -8.84 -18.06 6.61
CA GLU A 164 -10.22 -17.57 6.82
C GLU A 164 -10.36 -16.62 8.05
N ASP A 165 -9.24 -16.04 8.53
CA ASP A 165 -9.19 -15.22 9.76
C ASP A 165 -8.73 -13.76 9.55
N GLU A 166 -8.36 -13.35 8.33
CA GLU A 166 -7.80 -12.00 8.13
C GLU A 166 -8.83 -10.90 8.46
N HIS A 167 -10.11 -11.11 8.17
CA HIS A 167 -11.17 -10.16 8.54
C HIS A 167 -11.23 -9.92 10.05
N LEU A 168 -11.03 -10.94 10.89
CA LEU A 168 -10.97 -10.81 12.34
C LEU A 168 -9.72 -10.02 12.78
N ARG A 169 -8.60 -10.22 12.08
CA ARG A 169 -7.37 -9.44 12.30
C ARG A 169 -7.54 -7.98 11.93
N LEU A 170 -8.29 -7.69 10.86
CA LEU A 170 -8.61 -6.31 10.48
C LEU A 170 -9.49 -5.62 11.53
N LEU A 171 -10.48 -6.31 12.06
CA LEU A 171 -11.29 -5.80 13.17
C LEU A 171 -10.46 -5.51 14.42
N ALA A 172 -9.56 -6.41 14.81
CA ALA A 172 -8.65 -6.16 15.91
C ALA A 172 -7.73 -4.95 15.66
N LYS A 173 -7.27 -4.74 14.42
CA LYS A 173 -6.53 -3.53 14.03
C LYS A 173 -7.39 -2.27 14.10
N GLN A 174 -8.66 -2.36 13.69
CA GLN A 174 -9.63 -1.25 13.80
C GLN A 174 -9.88 -0.88 15.26
N GLU A 175 -10.06 -1.86 16.15
CA GLU A 175 -10.16 -1.68 17.60
C GLU A 175 -8.90 -1.04 18.19
N ALA A 176 -7.70 -1.40 17.67
CA ALA A 176 -6.43 -0.78 18.02
C ALA A 176 -6.24 0.64 17.43
N GLY A 177 -7.23 1.15 16.67
CA GLY A 177 -7.27 2.51 16.15
C GLY A 177 -6.91 2.68 14.69
N CYS A 178 -6.84 1.61 13.89
CA CYS A 178 -6.71 1.72 12.43
C CYS A 178 -8.00 2.30 11.84
N ARG A 179 -7.85 3.25 10.92
CA ARG A 179 -8.95 3.98 10.27
C ARG A 179 -9.06 3.70 8.77
N PHE A 180 -8.14 2.94 8.22
CA PHE A 180 -8.14 2.43 6.84
C PHE A 180 -7.21 1.22 6.72
N PHE A 181 -7.40 0.43 5.67
CA PHE A 181 -6.54 -0.70 5.36
C PHE A 181 -5.97 -0.57 3.95
N VAL A 182 -4.68 -0.83 3.78
CA VAL A 182 -4.02 -0.90 2.46
C VAL A 182 -3.73 -2.37 2.17
N THR A 183 -4.15 -2.85 1.00
CA THR A 183 -3.96 -4.26 0.65
C THR A 183 -2.56 -4.51 0.05
N GLN A 184 -2.13 -5.77 0.07
CA GLN A 184 -1.14 -6.27 -0.87
C GLN A 184 -1.66 -6.07 -2.30
N VAL A 185 -0.76 -6.12 -3.31
CA VAL A 185 -1.17 -6.03 -4.72
C VAL A 185 -2.21 -7.10 -5.04
N VAL A 186 -3.33 -6.69 -5.63
CA VAL A 186 -4.46 -7.57 -5.91
C VAL A 186 -4.38 -8.11 -7.34
N TYR A 187 -4.18 -9.42 -7.47
CA TYR A 187 -4.35 -10.20 -8.70
C TYR A 187 -5.55 -11.15 -8.59
N ASP A 188 -5.73 -11.76 -7.41
CA ASP A 188 -6.91 -12.62 -7.16
C ASP A 188 -8.07 -11.79 -6.62
N ILE A 189 -8.99 -11.43 -7.52
CA ILE A 189 -10.20 -10.68 -7.18
C ILE A 189 -11.11 -11.47 -6.21
N ASN A 190 -11.15 -12.80 -6.31
CA ASN A 190 -12.00 -13.61 -5.44
C ASN A 190 -11.48 -13.59 -4.01
N ALA A 191 -10.17 -13.67 -3.81
CA ALA A 191 -9.56 -13.51 -2.50
C ALA A 191 -9.90 -12.15 -1.87
N ALA A 192 -9.82 -11.07 -2.66
CA ALA A 192 -10.18 -9.73 -2.21
C ALA A 192 -11.68 -9.60 -1.87
N LYS A 193 -12.57 -10.12 -2.72
CA LYS A 193 -14.02 -10.11 -2.48
C LYS A 193 -14.40 -10.90 -1.23
N ASN A 194 -13.83 -12.09 -1.03
CA ASN A 194 -14.10 -12.91 0.16
C ASN A 194 -13.70 -12.17 1.43
N LEU A 195 -12.49 -11.58 1.46
CA LEU A 195 -12.04 -10.80 2.61
C LEU A 195 -12.97 -9.63 2.92
N VAL A 196 -13.36 -8.85 1.90
CA VAL A 196 -14.26 -7.69 2.08
C VAL A 196 -15.63 -8.12 2.53
N SER A 197 -16.17 -9.20 1.96
CA SER A 197 -17.46 -9.77 2.33
C SER A 197 -17.48 -10.16 3.82
N ASP A 198 -16.54 -10.98 4.24
CA ASP A 198 -16.50 -11.46 5.61
C ASP A 198 -16.25 -10.33 6.61
N TYR A 199 -15.37 -9.36 6.25
CA TYR A 199 -15.18 -8.16 7.06
C TYR A 199 -16.47 -7.33 7.18
N HIS A 200 -17.20 -7.12 6.08
CA HIS A 200 -18.44 -6.35 6.07
C HIS A 200 -19.49 -6.99 6.97
N TYR A 201 -19.77 -8.29 6.80
CA TYR A 201 -20.79 -8.97 7.60
C TYR A 201 -20.40 -9.09 9.07
N GLU A 202 -19.12 -9.24 9.38
CA GLU A 202 -18.67 -9.22 10.77
C GLU A 202 -18.77 -7.81 11.38
N CYS A 203 -18.51 -6.74 10.63
CA CYS A 203 -18.79 -5.37 11.05
C CYS A 203 -20.27 -5.17 11.38
N GLN A 204 -21.17 -5.66 10.51
CA GLN A 204 -22.61 -5.61 10.76
C GLN A 204 -23.01 -6.38 12.04
N ALA A 205 -22.48 -7.59 12.22
CA ALA A 205 -22.76 -8.41 13.39
C ALA A 205 -22.31 -7.75 14.70
N ARG A 206 -21.20 -6.97 14.67
CA ARG A 206 -20.67 -6.23 15.82
C ARG A 206 -21.25 -4.82 15.96
N GLY A 207 -22.04 -4.34 15.01
CA GLY A 207 -22.57 -2.98 15.02
C GLY A 207 -21.50 -1.89 14.88
N VAL A 208 -20.38 -2.17 14.19
CA VAL A 208 -19.32 -1.20 13.93
C VAL A 208 -19.30 -0.83 12.44
N PRO A 209 -19.03 0.43 12.08
CA PRO A 209 -18.93 0.82 10.68
C PRO A 209 -17.65 0.27 10.04
N PRO A 210 -17.69 -0.20 8.77
CA PRO A 210 -16.50 -0.57 8.05
C PRO A 210 -15.61 0.66 7.80
N VAL A 211 -14.28 0.48 7.85
CA VAL A 211 -13.32 1.52 7.46
C VAL A 211 -12.89 1.33 6.00
N PRO A 212 -12.37 2.38 5.33
CA PRO A 212 -11.95 2.29 3.94
C PRO A 212 -10.90 1.21 3.68
N PHE A 213 -11.11 0.43 2.61
CA PHE A 213 -10.10 -0.42 1.99
C PHE A 213 -9.42 0.33 0.83
N VAL A 214 -8.10 0.38 0.84
CA VAL A 214 -7.27 0.93 -0.23
C VAL A 214 -6.66 -0.25 -0.98
N PHE A 215 -7.26 -0.62 -2.10
CA PHE A 215 -6.79 -1.75 -2.90
C PHE A 215 -5.62 -1.35 -3.78
N THR A 216 -4.56 -2.13 -3.72
CA THR A 216 -3.32 -1.88 -4.45
C THR A 216 -3.30 -2.62 -5.77
N PHE A 217 -3.02 -1.89 -6.86
CA PHE A 217 -2.86 -2.42 -8.21
C PHE A 217 -1.50 -2.03 -8.77
N SER A 218 -0.90 -2.96 -9.50
CA SER A 218 0.37 -2.78 -10.18
C SER A 218 0.35 -3.47 -11.54
N VAL A 219 1.06 -2.91 -12.49
CA VAL A 219 1.26 -3.53 -13.80
C VAL A 219 2.54 -4.37 -13.81
N CYS A 220 2.56 -5.40 -14.63
CA CYS A 220 3.66 -6.35 -14.77
C CYS A 220 4.10 -6.44 -16.23
N GLY A 221 5.26 -5.89 -16.56
CA GLY A 221 5.78 -5.87 -17.93
C GLY A 221 6.69 -7.05 -18.30
N SER A 222 6.86 -8.03 -17.42
CA SER A 222 7.69 -9.21 -17.70
C SER A 222 7.42 -10.35 -16.73
N MET A 223 7.69 -11.59 -17.17
CA MET A 223 7.59 -12.77 -16.30
C MET A 223 8.51 -12.67 -15.08
N LYS A 224 9.68 -12.02 -15.19
CA LYS A 224 10.55 -11.78 -14.03
C LYS A 224 9.92 -10.84 -13.00
N THR A 225 9.18 -9.82 -13.43
CA THR A 225 8.40 -8.96 -12.51
C THR A 225 7.29 -9.77 -11.85
N LEU A 226 6.63 -10.68 -12.57
CA LEU A 226 5.61 -11.57 -12.03
C LEU A 226 6.17 -12.54 -10.97
N GLU A 227 7.33 -13.12 -11.23
CA GLU A 227 8.07 -13.96 -10.27
C GLU A 227 8.41 -13.17 -9.00
N PHE A 228 8.78 -11.90 -9.14
CA PHE A 228 9.06 -11.05 -7.99
C PHE A 228 7.79 -10.76 -7.17
N LEU A 229 6.66 -10.47 -7.81
CA LEU A 229 5.37 -10.32 -7.11
C LEU A 229 4.99 -11.59 -6.32
N ARG A 230 5.17 -12.76 -6.92
CA ARG A 230 4.97 -14.04 -6.24
C ARG A 230 5.93 -14.25 -5.08
N TRP A 231 7.20 -13.85 -5.27
CA TRP A 231 8.18 -13.90 -4.21
C TRP A 231 7.77 -13.02 -3.01
N LEU A 232 7.16 -11.87 -3.26
CA LEU A 232 6.57 -10.99 -2.24
C LEU A 232 5.30 -11.56 -1.58
N GLY A 233 4.80 -12.71 -2.05
CA GLY A 233 3.63 -13.40 -1.50
C GLY A 233 2.30 -13.02 -2.14
N VAL A 234 2.33 -12.37 -3.29
CA VAL A 234 1.13 -12.13 -4.11
C VAL A 234 0.69 -13.43 -4.78
N ASP A 235 -0.55 -13.83 -4.57
CA ASP A 235 -1.14 -14.97 -5.27
C ASP A 235 -1.65 -14.52 -6.65
N VAL A 236 -1.00 -15.02 -7.70
CA VAL A 236 -1.40 -14.76 -9.08
C VAL A 236 -2.12 -15.98 -9.60
N PRO A 237 -3.42 -15.90 -9.94
CA PRO A 237 -4.17 -16.99 -10.52
C PRO A 237 -3.51 -17.56 -11.78
N ARG A 238 -3.52 -18.89 -11.94
CA ARG A 238 -2.81 -19.55 -13.05
C ARG A 238 -3.25 -19.06 -14.43
N TRP A 239 -4.53 -18.73 -14.60
CA TRP A 239 -5.04 -18.22 -15.86
C TRP A 239 -4.44 -16.86 -16.23
N ILE A 240 -4.26 -15.97 -15.26
CA ILE A 240 -3.57 -14.66 -15.46
C ILE A 240 -2.11 -14.89 -15.86
N GLU A 241 -1.42 -15.80 -15.17
CA GLU A 241 -0.05 -16.17 -15.53
C GLU A 241 0.04 -16.68 -16.97
N ASN A 242 -0.89 -17.56 -17.38
CA ASN A 242 -0.94 -18.07 -18.74
C ASN A 242 -1.18 -16.94 -19.75
N ASP A 243 -2.13 -16.06 -19.46
CA ASP A 243 -2.45 -14.93 -20.35
C ASP A 243 -1.24 -14.01 -20.51
N LEU A 244 -0.55 -13.65 -19.42
CA LEU A 244 0.66 -12.83 -19.48
C LEU A 244 1.82 -13.53 -20.19
N ALA A 245 2.01 -14.83 -19.96
CA ALA A 245 3.10 -15.59 -20.58
C ALA A 245 2.93 -15.76 -22.10
N HIS A 246 1.69 -15.77 -22.60
CA HIS A 246 1.37 -15.96 -24.02
C HIS A 246 0.96 -14.67 -24.72
N ALA A 247 0.86 -13.55 -24.01
CA ALA A 247 0.53 -12.27 -24.60
C ALA A 247 1.63 -11.77 -25.54
N THR A 248 1.24 -11.17 -26.65
CA THR A 248 2.17 -10.46 -27.54
C THR A 248 2.81 -9.25 -26.83
N ASP A 249 2.04 -8.56 -25.99
CA ASP A 249 2.48 -7.49 -25.11
C ASP A 249 2.03 -7.79 -23.67
N PRO A 250 2.91 -8.37 -22.84
CA PRO A 250 2.59 -8.68 -21.45
C PRO A 250 2.26 -7.45 -20.60
N LEU A 251 2.86 -6.28 -20.92
CA LEU A 251 2.60 -5.05 -20.19
C LEU A 251 1.16 -4.56 -20.42
N GLU A 252 0.71 -4.56 -21.67
CA GLU A 252 -0.64 -4.16 -22.02
C GLU A 252 -1.67 -5.16 -21.47
N ALA A 253 -1.41 -6.47 -21.59
CA ALA A 253 -2.26 -7.50 -20.99
C ALA A 253 -2.40 -7.34 -19.47
N SER A 254 -1.30 -7.05 -18.78
CA SER A 254 -1.31 -6.79 -17.34
C SER A 254 -2.04 -5.49 -16.98
N TYR A 255 -1.93 -4.46 -17.81
CA TYR A 255 -2.65 -3.21 -17.64
C TYR A 255 -4.16 -3.42 -17.71
N GLU A 256 -4.65 -4.09 -18.75
CA GLU A 256 -6.08 -4.39 -18.92
C GLU A 256 -6.61 -5.28 -17.80
N GLN A 257 -5.81 -6.25 -17.35
CA GLN A 257 -6.15 -7.09 -16.22
C GLN A 257 -6.30 -6.28 -14.92
N ALA A 258 -5.35 -5.38 -14.63
CA ALA A 258 -5.39 -4.55 -13.43
C ALA A 258 -6.59 -3.58 -13.46
N LEU A 259 -6.87 -2.96 -14.60
CA LEU A 259 -8.01 -2.07 -14.79
C LEU A 259 -9.35 -2.80 -14.59
N THR A 260 -9.49 -3.99 -15.21
CA THR A 260 -10.70 -4.83 -15.08
C THR A 260 -10.91 -5.25 -13.63
N THR A 261 -9.86 -5.77 -12.97
CA THR A 261 -9.93 -6.20 -11.57
C THR A 261 -10.31 -5.05 -10.63
N ALA A 262 -9.70 -3.87 -10.84
CA ALA A 262 -9.98 -2.68 -10.02
C ALA A 262 -11.43 -2.22 -10.18
N THR A 263 -11.93 -2.10 -11.40
CA THR A 263 -13.29 -1.63 -11.69
C THR A 263 -14.35 -2.60 -11.16
N GLU A 264 -14.13 -3.89 -11.31
CA GLU A 264 -15.03 -4.93 -10.78
C GLU A 264 -15.05 -4.92 -9.24
N LEU A 265 -13.89 -4.76 -8.60
CA LEU A 265 -13.79 -4.71 -7.14
C LEU A 265 -14.43 -3.43 -6.57
N MET A 266 -14.26 -2.29 -7.24
CA MET A 266 -14.98 -1.06 -6.89
C MET A 266 -16.50 -1.25 -6.94
N ALA A 267 -17.01 -1.83 -8.01
CA ALA A 267 -18.44 -2.10 -8.15
C ALA A 267 -18.96 -3.02 -7.02
N TYR A 268 -18.20 -4.06 -6.68
CA TYR A 268 -18.56 -4.97 -5.60
C TYR A 268 -18.59 -4.27 -4.23
N CYS A 269 -17.56 -3.50 -3.90
CA CYS A 269 -17.51 -2.76 -2.62
C CYS A 269 -18.65 -1.74 -2.48
N ARG A 270 -18.99 -1.04 -3.58
CA ARG A 270 -20.16 -0.13 -3.61
C ARG A 270 -21.47 -0.85 -3.33
N THR A 271 -21.65 -2.06 -3.87
CA THR A 271 -22.84 -2.89 -3.60
C THR A 271 -22.97 -3.25 -2.12
N LEU A 272 -21.85 -3.50 -1.43
CA LEU A 272 -21.82 -3.77 0.00
C LEU A 272 -21.89 -2.50 0.88
N GLY A 273 -21.65 -1.32 0.32
CA GLY A 273 -21.48 -0.08 1.09
C GLY A 273 -20.17 -0.03 1.88
N VAL A 274 -19.15 -0.78 1.44
CA VAL A 274 -17.80 -0.71 2.02
C VAL A 274 -17.03 0.42 1.35
N PRO A 275 -16.50 1.41 2.10
CA PRO A 275 -15.74 2.50 1.54
C PRO A 275 -14.47 2.00 0.86
N ILE A 276 -14.18 2.48 -0.35
CA ILE A 276 -13.05 2.04 -1.18
C ILE A 276 -12.14 3.19 -1.56
N GLY A 277 -10.83 2.97 -1.48
CA GLY A 277 -9.79 3.75 -2.12
C GLY A 277 -8.96 2.87 -3.05
N ILE A 278 -8.28 3.48 -3.99
CA ILE A 278 -7.37 2.81 -4.91
C ILE A 278 -5.96 3.31 -4.69
N ASN A 279 -5.02 2.38 -4.62
CA ASN A 279 -3.60 2.63 -4.67
C ASN A 279 -3.03 2.05 -5.96
N VAL A 280 -2.28 2.85 -6.70
CA VAL A 280 -1.51 2.36 -7.84
C VAL A 280 -0.03 2.45 -7.51
N GLU A 281 0.73 1.43 -7.89
CA GLU A 281 2.18 1.40 -7.70
C GLU A 281 2.90 0.81 -8.91
N SER A 282 4.19 1.08 -9.00
CA SER A 282 5.09 0.34 -9.88
C SER A 282 6.09 -0.43 -9.05
N VAL A 283 6.05 -1.77 -9.11
CA VAL A 283 7.04 -2.64 -8.46
C VAL A 283 8.37 -2.67 -9.21
N SER A 284 8.41 -2.06 -10.38
CA SER A 284 9.56 -1.99 -11.27
C SER A 284 10.08 -0.56 -11.42
N ILE A 285 11.39 -0.43 -11.60
CA ILE A 285 12.05 0.86 -11.93
C ILE A 285 12.09 1.11 -13.44
N ARG A 286 11.54 0.22 -14.27
CA ARG A 286 11.54 0.38 -15.73
C ARG A 286 10.58 1.48 -16.13
N ARG A 287 11.06 2.41 -16.94
CA ARG A 287 10.27 3.59 -17.35
C ARG A 287 8.92 3.22 -17.96
N VAL A 288 8.88 2.20 -18.82
CA VAL A 288 7.64 1.76 -19.48
C VAL A 288 6.59 1.24 -18.49
N GLU A 289 7.00 0.54 -17.43
CA GLU A 289 6.11 0.06 -16.38
C GLU A 289 5.63 1.20 -15.47
N ILE A 290 6.50 2.17 -15.18
CA ILE A 290 6.11 3.39 -14.46
C ILE A 290 5.08 4.20 -15.27
N GLU A 291 5.31 4.39 -16.57
CA GLU A 291 4.38 5.10 -17.46
C GLU A 291 3.03 4.37 -17.57
N ALA A 292 3.03 3.04 -17.64
CA ALA A 292 1.81 2.24 -17.61
C ALA A 292 1.06 2.34 -16.27
N SER A 293 1.77 2.39 -15.14
CA SER A 293 1.16 2.62 -13.82
C SER A 293 0.53 4.03 -13.72
N VAL A 294 1.17 5.05 -14.29
CA VAL A 294 0.61 6.41 -14.37
C VAL A 294 -0.68 6.41 -15.21
N ARG A 295 -0.66 5.77 -16.37
CA ARG A 295 -1.85 5.60 -17.23
C ARG A 295 -2.98 4.85 -16.50
N LEU A 296 -2.64 3.80 -15.73
CA LEU A 296 -3.62 3.07 -14.91
C LEU A 296 -4.26 3.99 -13.86
N ALA A 297 -3.46 4.78 -13.16
CA ALA A 297 -3.96 5.74 -12.17
C ALA A 297 -4.92 6.77 -12.80
N GLU A 298 -4.56 7.32 -13.97
CA GLU A 298 -5.39 8.26 -14.71
C GLU A 298 -6.74 7.64 -15.10
N GLN A 299 -6.75 6.41 -15.64
CA GLN A 299 -7.98 5.71 -15.98
C GLN A 299 -8.83 5.38 -14.75
N LEU A 300 -8.21 4.91 -13.66
CA LEU A 300 -8.93 4.59 -12.43
C LEU A 300 -9.52 5.83 -11.77
N ARG A 301 -8.89 7.02 -11.92
CA ARG A 301 -9.47 8.28 -11.44
C ARG A 301 -10.84 8.56 -12.06
N ALA A 302 -11.01 8.25 -13.33
CA ALA A 302 -12.28 8.44 -14.03
C ALA A 302 -13.42 7.54 -13.51
N HIS A 303 -13.10 6.47 -12.80
CA HIS A 303 -14.08 5.54 -12.19
C HIS A 303 -14.41 5.88 -10.72
N LEU A 304 -13.69 6.81 -10.10
CA LEU A 304 -13.96 7.31 -8.74
C LEU A 304 -14.85 8.55 -8.80
N HIS A 305 -15.82 8.66 -7.90
CA HIS A 305 -16.86 9.70 -7.92
C HIS A 305 -16.74 10.70 -6.75
#